data_b69a1c679fe702cde21c3ec52edc9fa4
#
_entry.id   b69a1c679fe702cde21c3ec52edc9fa4
#
_cell.length_a   1.000
_cell.length_b   1.000
_cell.length_c   1.000
_cell.angle_alpha   90.00
_cell.angle_beta   90.00
_cell.angle_gamma   90.00
#
_symmetry.space_group_name_H-M   'P 1'
#
loop_
_entity.id
_entity.type
_entity.pdbx_description
1 polymer ?
#
loop_
_entity_poly.entity_id
_entity_poly.type
_entity_poly.pdbx_seq_one_letter_code
_entity_poly.pdbx_strand_id
1 'polypeptide(L)'
;MIKDYEDFKKFILSLTTIDLNAYKEKQMKRRIDTLIARHKYDGYDSYCKAIKEDTGLREEFVNYITINVSEFYRNPNLWKTLEDVILPDLISKFGPRLKVWSAACSTGDEPYSLAMVLAKKVPMRDIKIIATDLDEQVLEKAKDGVYGENSIKGLPKEFQDKYFEKMGDRFYKISDDIKRCVEFKKSNLLKDPYPTGCHLIVCRNVL
;
A
#
# COMPACT_ATOMS: atom_id res chain seq x y z
N MET A 1 26.98 17.54 10.56
CA MET A 1 26.86 18.17 9.21
C MET A 1 26.69 17.06 8.18
N ILE A 2 25.62 17.06 7.45
CA ILE A 2 25.29 16.10 6.40
C ILE A 2 25.93 16.59 5.09
N LYS A 3 26.96 15.90 4.61
CA LYS A 3 27.77 16.39 3.48
C LYS A 3 27.29 15.88 2.13
N ASP A 4 26.79 14.66 2.09
CA ASP A 4 26.41 13.98 0.86
C ASP A 4 25.16 13.09 1.05
N TYR A 5 24.79 12.38 -0.01
CA TYR A 5 23.64 11.49 0.02
C TYR A 5 23.81 10.27 0.92
N GLU A 6 25.05 9.79 1.12
CA GLU A 6 25.34 8.68 2.01
C GLU A 6 25.10 9.06 3.48
N ASP A 7 25.58 10.25 3.88
CA ASP A 7 25.31 10.79 5.21
C ASP A 7 23.81 11.04 5.42
N PHE A 8 23.13 11.51 4.37
CA PHE A 8 21.67 11.70 4.37
C PHE A 8 20.93 10.36 4.62
N LYS A 9 21.31 9.29 3.92
CA LYS A 9 20.71 7.95 4.12
C LYS A 9 20.85 7.48 5.58
N LYS A 10 22.03 7.62 6.16
CA LYS A 10 22.28 7.25 7.58
C LYS A 10 21.42 8.07 8.53
N PHE A 11 21.30 9.38 8.29
CA PHE A 11 20.47 10.25 9.11
C PHE A 11 19.00 9.84 9.02
N ILE A 12 18.47 9.61 7.82
CA ILE A 12 17.08 9.18 7.62
C ILE A 12 16.80 7.84 8.31
N LEU A 13 17.71 6.88 8.18
CA LEU A 13 17.58 5.60 8.87
C LEU A 13 17.48 5.77 10.39
N SER A 14 18.28 6.67 10.97
CA SER A 14 18.25 6.93 12.41
C SER A 14 16.97 7.66 12.87
N LEU A 15 16.41 8.51 12.02
CA LEU A 15 15.25 9.34 12.35
C LEU A 15 13.89 8.63 12.12
N THR A 16 13.82 7.80 11.06
CA THR A 16 12.55 7.25 10.55
C THR A 16 12.51 5.72 10.53
N THR A 17 13.64 5.05 10.80
CA THR A 17 13.83 3.59 10.60
C THR A 17 13.74 3.11 9.15
N ILE A 18 13.55 4.00 8.18
CA ILE A 18 13.49 3.69 6.75
C ILE A 18 14.91 3.61 6.20
N ASP A 19 15.26 2.44 5.65
CA ASP A 19 16.54 2.25 4.98
C ASP A 19 16.44 2.62 3.50
N LEU A 20 17.03 3.76 3.13
CA LEU A 20 17.01 4.23 1.74
C LEU A 20 17.86 3.35 0.79
N ASN A 21 18.74 2.49 1.32
CA ASN A 21 19.48 1.52 0.50
C ASN A 21 18.59 0.39 -0.05
N ALA A 22 17.40 0.21 0.52
CA ALA A 22 16.41 -0.75 0.02
C ALA A 22 15.73 -0.31 -1.29
N TYR A 23 15.96 0.92 -1.74
CA TYR A 23 15.33 1.49 -2.93
C TYR A 23 16.34 1.65 -4.08
N LYS A 24 15.83 1.77 -5.31
CA LYS A 24 16.66 2.10 -6.49
C LYS A 24 17.28 3.50 -6.32
N GLU A 25 18.55 3.56 -6.00
CA GLU A 25 19.25 4.77 -5.55
C GLU A 25 19.03 5.98 -6.48
N LYS A 26 19.27 5.82 -7.78
CA LYS A 26 19.12 6.92 -8.76
C LYS A 26 17.71 7.54 -8.75
N GLN A 27 16.68 6.71 -8.60
CA GLN A 27 15.30 7.17 -8.59
C GLN A 27 14.94 7.83 -7.26
N MET A 28 15.31 7.20 -6.15
CA MET A 28 15.06 7.72 -4.81
C MET A 28 15.78 9.05 -4.59
N LYS A 29 17.06 9.13 -4.95
CA LYS A 29 17.84 10.37 -4.87
C LYS A 29 17.17 11.51 -5.63
N ARG A 30 16.79 11.30 -6.90
CA ARG A 30 16.10 12.32 -7.69
C ARG A 30 14.79 12.80 -7.07
N ARG A 31 14.03 11.87 -6.45
CA ARG A 31 12.78 12.23 -5.74
C ARG A 31 13.06 13.11 -4.54
N ILE A 32 14.04 12.72 -3.72
CA ILE A 32 14.45 13.48 -2.52
C ILE A 32 14.95 14.86 -2.93
N ASP A 33 15.82 14.96 -3.93
CA ASP A 33 16.33 16.23 -4.43
C ASP A 33 15.17 17.14 -4.90
N THR A 34 14.17 16.57 -5.56
CA THR A 34 12.96 17.30 -5.98
C THR A 34 12.16 17.82 -4.79
N LEU A 35 12.01 17.02 -3.72
CA LEU A 35 11.28 17.45 -2.53
C LEU A 35 12.02 18.56 -1.78
N ILE A 36 13.33 18.42 -1.60
CA ILE A 36 14.20 19.44 -0.98
C ILE A 36 14.10 20.77 -1.73
N ALA A 37 14.20 20.73 -3.06
CA ALA A 37 14.07 21.91 -3.90
C ALA A 37 12.68 22.56 -3.82
N ARG A 38 11.60 21.76 -3.75
CA ARG A 38 10.21 22.25 -3.58
C ARG A 38 10.05 23.06 -2.30
N HIS A 39 10.69 22.62 -1.23
CA HIS A 39 10.71 23.32 0.05
C HIS A 39 11.78 24.41 0.15
N LYS A 40 12.52 24.68 -0.95
CA LYS A 40 13.54 25.74 -1.05
C LYS A 40 14.68 25.63 -0.03
N TYR A 41 15.06 24.41 0.33
CA TYR A 41 16.27 24.15 1.14
C TYR A 41 17.50 24.03 0.22
N ASP A 42 18.65 24.52 0.72
CA ASP A 42 19.91 24.57 -0.04
C ASP A 42 20.62 23.20 -0.17
N GLY A 43 20.06 22.16 0.43
CA GLY A 43 20.62 20.81 0.34
C GLY A 43 20.26 19.93 1.54
N TYR A 44 20.97 18.81 1.67
CA TYR A 44 20.64 17.78 2.66
C TYR A 44 20.79 18.28 4.11
N ASP A 45 21.84 19.05 4.44
CA ASP A 45 22.09 19.47 5.83
C ASP A 45 20.97 20.37 6.38
N SER A 46 20.56 21.39 5.60
CA SER A 46 19.49 22.30 5.98
C SER A 46 18.13 21.58 6.09
N TYR A 47 17.86 20.68 5.13
CA TYR A 47 16.63 19.90 5.12
C TYR A 47 16.58 18.90 6.30
N CYS A 48 17.69 18.22 6.60
CA CYS A 48 17.78 17.31 7.75
C CYS A 48 17.51 18.00 9.10
N LYS A 49 18.01 19.21 9.27
CA LYS A 49 17.69 20.03 10.47
C LYS A 49 16.20 20.30 10.57
N ALA A 50 15.59 20.72 9.44
CA ALA A 50 14.17 21.03 9.39
C ALA A 50 13.28 19.81 9.71
N ILE A 51 13.50 18.66 9.06
CA ILE A 51 12.69 17.44 9.30
C ILE A 51 12.92 16.83 10.69
N LYS A 52 14.03 17.15 11.36
CA LYS A 52 14.26 16.74 12.73
C LYS A 52 13.37 17.52 13.71
N GLU A 53 13.19 18.81 13.49
CA GLU A 53 12.43 19.72 14.36
C GLU A 53 10.95 19.78 14.02
N ASP A 54 10.60 19.72 12.73
CA ASP A 54 9.22 19.79 12.24
C ASP A 54 8.66 18.38 11.95
N THR A 55 7.72 17.97 12.79
CA THR A 55 7.05 16.66 12.65
C THR A 55 6.21 16.58 11.37
N GLY A 56 5.53 17.66 10.99
CA GLY A 56 4.70 17.70 9.78
C GLY A 56 5.53 17.56 8.51
N LEU A 57 6.67 18.27 8.43
CA LEU A 57 7.61 18.15 7.32
C LEU A 57 8.24 16.75 7.26
N ARG A 58 8.51 16.13 8.41
CA ARG A 58 8.99 14.75 8.49
C ARG A 58 7.97 13.75 7.99
N GLU A 59 6.71 13.90 8.37
CA GLU A 59 5.60 13.06 7.88
C GLU A 59 5.41 13.22 6.37
N GLU A 60 5.46 14.45 5.86
CA GLU A 60 5.42 14.71 4.41
C GLU A 60 6.58 14.00 3.70
N PHE A 61 7.79 14.09 4.24
CA PHE A 61 8.96 13.41 3.69
C PHE A 61 8.75 11.90 3.63
N VAL A 62 8.34 11.27 4.72
CA VAL A 62 8.08 9.82 4.78
C VAL A 62 7.02 9.44 3.75
N ASN A 63 5.89 10.11 3.73
CA ASN A 63 4.80 9.86 2.78
C ASN A 63 5.26 10.04 1.32
N TYR A 64 6.14 11.00 1.06
CA TYR A 64 6.64 11.28 -0.28
C TYR A 64 7.61 10.20 -0.78
N ILE A 65 8.50 9.69 0.06
CA ILE A 65 9.49 8.67 -0.34
C ILE A 65 8.90 7.27 -0.42
N THR A 66 7.92 6.93 0.42
CA THR A 66 7.29 5.61 0.44
C THR A 66 6.36 5.36 -0.76
N ILE A 67 6.11 6.37 -1.60
CA ILE A 67 5.26 6.29 -2.81
C ILE A 67 3.96 5.52 -2.56
N ASN A 68 3.15 6.02 -1.63
CA ASN A 68 1.86 5.42 -1.31
C ASN A 68 0.79 5.70 -2.39
N VAL A 69 1.18 5.66 -3.68
CA VAL A 69 0.21 5.75 -4.78
C VAL A 69 -0.39 4.38 -4.98
N SER A 70 -1.55 4.19 -4.38
CA SER A 70 -2.38 3.01 -4.56
C SER A 70 -3.67 3.41 -5.28
N GLU A 71 -4.21 2.51 -6.07
CA GLU A 71 -5.50 2.65 -6.72
C GLU A 71 -6.21 1.31 -6.79
N PHE A 72 -7.50 1.33 -6.63
CA PHE A 72 -8.31 0.14 -6.81
C PHE A 72 -8.22 -0.39 -8.24
N TYR A 73 -8.15 -1.72 -8.36
CA TYR A 73 -8.20 -2.44 -9.65
C TYR A 73 -7.10 -2.02 -10.64
N ARG A 74 -5.96 -1.56 -10.13
CA ARG A 74 -4.82 -1.10 -10.92
C ARG A 74 -4.37 -2.17 -11.90
N ASN A 75 -4.22 -1.81 -13.20
CA ASN A 75 -3.96 -2.73 -14.31
C ASN A 75 -5.09 -3.76 -14.51
N PRO A 76 -6.26 -3.36 -15.03
CA PRO A 76 -7.46 -4.20 -15.14
C PRO A 76 -7.26 -5.58 -15.78
N ASN A 77 -6.36 -5.69 -16.76
CA ASN A 77 -6.06 -6.97 -17.41
C ASN A 77 -5.48 -8.02 -16.46
N LEU A 78 -4.70 -7.60 -15.46
CA LEU A 78 -4.17 -8.53 -14.46
C LEU A 78 -5.27 -9.05 -13.54
N TRP A 79 -6.23 -8.21 -13.17
CA TRP A 79 -7.38 -8.61 -12.38
C TRP A 79 -8.28 -9.58 -13.14
N LYS A 80 -8.47 -9.36 -14.45
CA LYS A 80 -9.18 -10.30 -15.31
C LYS A 80 -8.49 -11.65 -15.38
N THR A 81 -7.17 -11.68 -15.58
CA THR A 81 -6.40 -12.93 -15.56
C THR A 81 -6.49 -13.64 -14.21
N LEU A 82 -6.42 -12.88 -13.11
CA LEU A 82 -6.59 -13.42 -11.76
C LEU A 82 -7.99 -14.06 -11.59
N GLU A 83 -9.04 -13.36 -12.00
CA GLU A 83 -10.42 -13.81 -11.88
C GLU A 83 -10.72 -15.03 -12.76
N ASP A 84 -10.30 -15.01 -14.02
CA ASP A 84 -10.73 -15.99 -15.03
C ASP A 84 -9.84 -17.24 -15.08
N VAL A 85 -8.59 -17.13 -14.66
CA VAL A 85 -7.59 -18.21 -14.80
C VAL A 85 -7.01 -18.66 -13.46
N ILE A 86 -6.43 -17.72 -12.71
CA ILE A 86 -5.63 -18.08 -11.52
C ILE A 86 -6.51 -18.54 -10.36
N LEU A 87 -7.58 -17.80 -10.02
CA LEU A 87 -8.45 -18.17 -8.91
C LEU A 87 -9.20 -19.49 -9.13
N PRO A 88 -9.77 -19.78 -10.31
CA PRO A 88 -10.36 -21.09 -10.58
C PRO A 88 -9.39 -22.26 -10.39
N ASP A 89 -8.14 -22.12 -10.86
CA ASP A 89 -7.11 -23.14 -10.69
C ASP A 89 -6.73 -23.34 -9.21
N LEU A 90 -6.51 -22.24 -8.47
CA LEU A 90 -6.19 -22.30 -7.04
C LEU A 90 -7.36 -22.90 -6.22
N ILE A 91 -8.60 -22.48 -6.50
CA ILE A 91 -9.78 -23.01 -5.81
C ILE A 91 -9.96 -24.51 -6.10
N SER A 92 -9.71 -24.93 -7.32
CA SER A 92 -9.77 -26.36 -7.68
C SER A 92 -8.73 -27.20 -6.93
N LYS A 93 -7.52 -26.66 -6.72
CA LYS A 93 -6.41 -27.37 -6.06
C LYS A 93 -6.49 -27.34 -4.54
N PHE A 94 -6.89 -26.23 -3.95
CA PHE A 94 -6.80 -25.98 -2.51
C PHE A 94 -8.15 -25.76 -1.82
N GLY A 95 -9.25 -25.76 -2.58
CA GLY A 95 -10.58 -25.45 -2.08
C GLY A 95 -10.86 -23.95 -1.95
N PRO A 96 -12.05 -23.58 -1.47
CA PRO A 96 -12.50 -22.18 -1.45
C PRO A 96 -11.81 -21.30 -0.40
N ARG A 97 -11.16 -21.89 0.61
CA ARG A 97 -10.51 -21.17 1.71
C ARG A 97 -9.04 -20.90 1.41
N LEU A 98 -8.82 -20.06 0.41
CA LEU A 98 -7.46 -19.66 0.03
C LEU A 98 -6.86 -18.75 1.10
N LYS A 99 -5.60 -19.01 1.50
CA LYS A 99 -4.79 -18.08 2.26
C LYS A 99 -4.09 -17.15 1.28
N VAL A 100 -4.47 -15.89 1.31
CA VAL A 100 -3.97 -14.85 0.41
C VAL A 100 -3.16 -13.82 1.19
N TRP A 101 -2.04 -13.38 0.63
CA TRP A 101 -1.22 -12.32 1.19
C TRP A 101 -1.02 -11.19 0.17
N SER A 102 -1.46 -9.97 0.52
CA SER A 102 -1.13 -8.73 -0.17
C SER A 102 0.03 -8.07 0.56
N ALA A 103 1.21 -8.10 -0.04
CA ALA A 103 2.45 -7.58 0.50
C ALA A 103 2.70 -6.14 0.02
N ALA A 104 2.97 -5.21 0.94
CA ALA A 104 3.04 -3.76 0.70
C ALA A 104 1.71 -3.20 0.15
N CYS A 105 0.68 -3.32 0.97
CA CYS A 105 -0.71 -3.07 0.59
C CYS A 105 -1.11 -1.58 0.58
N SER A 106 -0.25 -0.68 1.06
CA SER A 106 -0.50 0.76 1.16
C SER A 106 -1.86 1.04 1.83
N THR A 107 -2.69 1.89 1.23
CA THR A 107 -4.01 2.30 1.72
C THR A 107 -5.12 1.26 1.55
N GLY A 108 -4.78 0.01 1.21
CA GLY A 108 -5.73 -1.09 1.19
C GLY A 108 -6.45 -1.31 -0.14
N ASP A 109 -6.20 -0.51 -1.16
CA ASP A 109 -6.84 -0.60 -2.47
C ASP A 109 -6.65 -1.98 -3.11
N GLU A 110 -5.44 -2.56 -3.02
CA GLU A 110 -5.14 -3.87 -3.58
C GLU A 110 -5.81 -5.01 -2.80
N PRO A 111 -5.66 -5.17 -1.47
CA PRO A 111 -6.30 -6.27 -0.75
C PRO A 111 -7.83 -6.19 -0.77
N TYR A 112 -8.40 -5.00 -0.81
CA TYR A 112 -9.85 -4.88 -0.99
C TYR A 112 -10.30 -5.23 -2.41
N SER A 113 -9.51 -4.88 -3.45
CA SER A 113 -9.76 -5.36 -4.81
C SER A 113 -9.71 -6.89 -4.88
N LEU A 114 -8.72 -7.52 -4.19
CA LEU A 114 -8.63 -8.98 -4.06
C LEU A 114 -9.88 -9.58 -3.39
N ALA A 115 -10.35 -8.97 -2.30
CA ALA A 115 -11.55 -9.43 -1.59
C ALA A 115 -12.80 -9.37 -2.49
N MET A 116 -12.98 -8.29 -3.24
CA MET A 116 -14.10 -8.14 -4.17
C MET A 116 -14.07 -9.16 -5.31
N VAL A 117 -12.90 -9.41 -5.88
CA VAL A 117 -12.73 -10.42 -6.95
C VAL A 117 -12.94 -11.83 -6.41
N LEU A 118 -12.42 -12.16 -5.23
CA LEU A 118 -12.66 -13.45 -4.56
C LEU A 118 -14.15 -13.65 -4.25
N ALA A 119 -14.88 -12.60 -3.84
CA ALA A 119 -16.29 -12.66 -3.52
C ALA A 119 -17.20 -12.99 -4.74
N LYS A 120 -16.66 -12.92 -5.95
CA LYS A 120 -17.33 -13.46 -7.16
C LYS A 120 -17.23 -14.98 -7.28
N LYS A 121 -16.28 -15.60 -6.61
CA LYS A 121 -15.94 -17.03 -6.76
C LYS A 121 -16.26 -17.86 -5.52
N VAL A 122 -16.19 -17.26 -4.33
CA VAL A 122 -16.37 -17.95 -3.04
C VAL A 122 -17.19 -17.10 -2.07
N PRO A 123 -17.88 -17.71 -1.09
CA PRO A 123 -18.60 -16.95 -0.05
C PRO A 123 -17.63 -16.06 0.75
N MET A 124 -18.07 -14.85 1.11
CA MET A 124 -17.21 -13.88 1.87
C MET A 124 -16.67 -14.45 3.17
N ARG A 125 -17.42 -15.32 3.87
CA ARG A 125 -16.97 -15.99 5.11
C ARG A 125 -15.72 -16.85 4.93
N ASP A 126 -15.43 -17.28 3.71
CA ASP A 126 -14.27 -18.11 3.36
C ASP A 126 -13.08 -17.28 2.86
N ILE A 127 -13.24 -15.97 2.71
CA ILE A 127 -12.19 -15.05 2.27
C ILE A 127 -11.39 -14.56 3.48
N LYS A 128 -10.07 -14.82 3.47
CA LYS A 128 -9.12 -14.33 4.47
C LYS A 128 -7.85 -13.85 3.77
N ILE A 129 -7.65 -12.54 3.78
CA ILE A 129 -6.50 -11.88 3.18
C ILE A 129 -5.66 -11.27 4.29
N ILE A 130 -4.38 -11.62 4.35
CA ILE A 130 -3.39 -10.91 5.16
C ILE A 130 -2.86 -9.77 4.30
N ALA A 131 -2.95 -8.54 4.80
CA ALA A 131 -2.45 -7.36 4.12
C ALA A 131 -1.37 -6.71 4.99
N THR A 132 -0.18 -6.50 4.44
CA THR A 132 0.94 -5.97 5.22
C THR A 132 1.54 -4.75 4.56
N ASP A 133 1.96 -3.79 5.38
CA ASP A 133 2.75 -2.63 4.96
C ASP A 133 3.74 -2.23 6.07
N LEU A 134 4.77 -1.48 5.73
CA LEU A 134 5.72 -0.93 6.68
C LEU A 134 5.16 0.31 7.38
N ASP A 135 4.36 1.10 6.67
CA ASP A 135 3.81 2.37 7.09
C ASP A 135 2.50 2.19 7.86
N GLU A 136 2.52 2.47 9.17
CA GLU A 136 1.33 2.39 10.03
C GLU A 136 0.24 3.38 9.64
N GLN A 137 0.60 4.56 9.13
CA GLN A 137 -0.40 5.58 8.77
C GLN A 137 -1.26 5.14 7.58
N VAL A 138 -0.65 4.45 6.59
CA VAL A 138 -1.44 3.91 5.47
C VAL A 138 -2.29 2.73 5.89
N LEU A 139 -1.81 1.91 6.84
CA LEU A 139 -2.61 0.81 7.40
C LEU A 139 -3.83 1.33 8.16
N GLU A 140 -3.73 2.42 8.92
CA GLU A 140 -4.88 3.04 9.58
C GLU A 140 -5.88 3.58 8.55
N LYS A 141 -5.42 4.28 7.50
CA LYS A 141 -6.29 4.71 6.39
C LYS A 141 -6.98 3.51 5.71
N ALA A 142 -6.26 2.41 5.51
CA ALA A 142 -6.82 1.19 4.97
C ALA A 142 -7.93 0.62 5.88
N LYS A 143 -7.71 0.58 7.20
CA LYS A 143 -8.70 0.13 8.19
C LYS A 143 -9.93 1.05 8.25
N ASP A 144 -9.75 2.37 8.12
CA ASP A 144 -10.86 3.32 8.03
C ASP A 144 -11.72 3.03 6.81
N GLY A 145 -11.10 2.70 5.68
CA GLY A 145 -11.77 2.29 4.46
C GLY A 145 -12.55 3.41 3.79
N VAL A 146 -12.07 4.66 3.92
CA VAL A 146 -12.68 5.86 3.32
C VAL A 146 -11.79 6.36 2.19
N TYR A 147 -12.34 6.47 1.00
CA TYR A 147 -11.61 6.77 -0.22
C TYR A 147 -12.22 7.93 -0.98
N GLY A 148 -11.39 8.73 -1.64
CA GLY A 148 -11.85 9.76 -2.56
C GLY A 148 -12.38 9.17 -3.87
N GLU A 149 -13.23 9.91 -4.56
CA GLU A 149 -13.81 9.51 -5.86
C GLU A 149 -12.75 9.05 -6.88
N ASN A 150 -11.60 9.71 -6.93
CA ASN A 150 -10.53 9.36 -7.85
C ASN A 150 -9.90 7.97 -7.57
N SER A 151 -9.87 7.54 -6.32
CA SER A 151 -9.31 6.22 -5.95
C SER A 151 -10.18 5.07 -6.44
N ILE A 152 -11.50 5.24 -6.45
CA ILE A 152 -12.44 4.19 -6.85
C ILE A 152 -12.83 4.24 -8.33
N LYS A 153 -12.45 5.30 -9.05
CA LYS A 153 -12.82 5.52 -10.46
C LYS A 153 -12.44 4.36 -11.39
N GLY A 154 -11.32 3.68 -11.09
CA GLY A 154 -10.83 2.53 -11.86
C GLY A 154 -11.57 1.21 -11.61
N LEU A 155 -12.41 1.14 -10.57
CA LEU A 155 -13.20 -0.05 -10.25
C LEU A 155 -14.31 -0.30 -11.26
N PRO A 156 -14.60 -1.58 -11.59
CA PRO A 156 -15.84 -1.94 -12.27
C PRO A 156 -17.06 -1.38 -11.53
N LYS A 157 -18.03 -0.89 -12.28
CA LYS A 157 -19.24 -0.27 -11.72
C LYS A 157 -19.99 -1.21 -10.76
N GLU A 158 -20.03 -2.50 -11.07
CA GLU A 158 -20.61 -3.53 -10.19
C GLU A 158 -20.02 -3.55 -8.78
N PHE A 159 -18.68 -3.32 -8.66
CA PHE A 159 -18.00 -3.27 -7.36
C PHE A 159 -18.26 -1.97 -6.62
N GLN A 160 -18.28 -0.85 -7.36
CA GLN A 160 -18.60 0.44 -6.77
C GLN A 160 -20.02 0.42 -6.17
N ASP A 161 -21.03 -0.02 -6.94
CA ASP A 161 -22.43 -0.03 -6.51
C ASP A 161 -22.69 -1.03 -5.37
N LYS A 162 -21.95 -2.14 -5.33
CA LYS A 162 -22.17 -3.21 -4.36
C LYS A 162 -21.44 -3.00 -3.05
N TYR A 163 -20.24 -2.42 -3.09
CA TYR A 163 -19.32 -2.43 -1.95
C TYR A 163 -18.93 -1.05 -1.43
N PHE A 164 -19.40 0.01 -2.04
CA PHE A 164 -19.10 1.36 -1.58
C PHE A 164 -20.37 2.16 -1.32
N GLU A 165 -20.37 2.83 -0.18
CA GLU A 165 -21.41 3.78 0.20
C GLU A 165 -20.84 5.20 0.08
N LYS A 166 -21.62 6.10 -0.54
CA LYS A 166 -21.23 7.50 -0.71
C LYS A 166 -21.29 8.23 0.63
N MET A 167 -20.21 8.92 1.00
CA MET A 167 -20.10 9.77 2.17
C MET A 167 -19.90 11.23 1.75
N GLY A 168 -20.94 12.05 1.87
CA GLY A 168 -20.91 13.43 1.39
C GLY A 168 -20.66 13.52 -0.12
N ASP A 169 -19.95 14.58 -0.58
CA ASP A 169 -19.85 14.86 -2.01
C ASP A 169 -18.73 14.10 -2.73
N ARG A 170 -17.61 13.79 -2.04
CA ARG A 170 -16.38 13.33 -2.69
C ARG A 170 -15.77 12.06 -2.08
N PHE A 171 -16.38 11.49 -1.05
CA PHE A 171 -15.84 10.32 -0.36
C PHE A 171 -16.78 9.13 -0.46
N TYR A 172 -16.18 7.95 -0.37
CA TYR A 172 -16.85 6.66 -0.41
C TYR A 172 -16.28 5.76 0.67
N LYS A 173 -17.15 5.12 1.42
CA LYS A 173 -16.75 4.14 2.45
C LYS A 173 -16.96 2.74 1.90
N ILE A 174 -15.94 1.90 2.03
CA ILE A 174 -16.06 0.49 1.66
C ILE A 174 -16.90 -0.26 2.70
N SER A 175 -17.67 -1.25 2.26
CA SER A 175 -18.57 -2.02 3.12
C SER A 175 -17.81 -2.80 4.19
N ASP A 176 -18.42 -2.94 5.37
CA ASP A 176 -17.84 -3.71 6.47
C ASP A 176 -17.70 -5.20 6.13
N ASP A 177 -18.50 -5.71 5.20
CA ASP A 177 -18.38 -7.09 4.73
C ASP A 177 -17.05 -7.34 4.02
N ILE A 178 -16.62 -6.42 3.17
CA ILE A 178 -15.31 -6.48 2.51
C ILE A 178 -14.18 -6.22 3.52
N LYS A 179 -14.36 -5.27 4.44
CA LYS A 179 -13.35 -4.99 5.49
C LYS A 179 -13.04 -6.22 6.34
N ARG A 180 -14.06 -7.00 6.71
CA ARG A 180 -13.88 -8.24 7.48
C ARG A 180 -13.10 -9.34 6.76
N CYS A 181 -12.98 -9.26 5.44
CA CYS A 181 -12.17 -10.20 4.65
C CYS A 181 -10.65 -9.94 4.76
N VAL A 182 -10.23 -8.78 5.29
CA VAL A 182 -8.83 -8.33 5.25
C VAL A 182 -8.32 -8.06 6.66
N GLU A 183 -7.20 -8.67 7.01
CA GLU A 183 -6.46 -8.43 8.25
C GLU A 183 -5.20 -7.61 7.95
N PHE A 184 -5.14 -6.38 8.46
CA PHE A 184 -4.00 -5.48 8.27
C PHE A 184 -2.97 -5.62 9.37
N LYS A 185 -1.68 -5.79 8.98
CA LYS A 185 -0.54 -5.93 9.91
C LYS A 185 0.64 -5.09 9.43
N LYS A 186 1.34 -4.47 10.38
CA LYS A 186 2.66 -3.88 10.08
C LYS A 186 3.66 -5.01 9.82
N SER A 187 4.43 -4.87 8.75
CA SER A 187 5.53 -5.79 8.45
C SER A 187 6.58 -5.15 7.55
N ASN A 188 7.84 -5.39 7.87
CA ASN A 188 8.97 -5.02 7.05
C ASN A 188 9.40 -6.22 6.20
N LEU A 189 9.15 -6.16 4.89
CA LEU A 189 9.47 -7.23 3.94
C LEU A 189 10.97 -7.62 3.90
N LEU A 190 11.84 -6.76 4.42
CA LEU A 190 13.30 -7.01 4.43
C LEU A 190 13.80 -7.61 5.75
N LYS A 191 12.97 -7.60 6.81
CA LYS A 191 13.43 -7.95 8.17
C LYS A 191 12.53 -8.95 8.87
N ASP A 192 11.21 -8.88 8.64
CA ASP A 192 10.25 -9.67 9.38
C ASP A 192 9.96 -11.02 8.73
N PRO A 193 9.55 -12.03 9.50
CA PRO A 193 9.16 -13.32 8.96
C PRO A 193 7.91 -13.20 8.08
N TYR A 194 7.89 -13.91 6.97
CA TYR A 194 6.76 -13.91 6.05
C TYR A 194 5.63 -14.83 6.51
N PRO A 195 4.37 -14.52 6.19
CA PRO A 195 3.26 -15.44 6.35
C PRO A 195 3.53 -16.75 5.60
N THR A 196 3.42 -17.89 6.29
CA THR A 196 3.64 -19.22 5.70
C THR A 196 2.35 -19.84 5.16
N GLY A 197 2.46 -20.79 4.25
CA GLY A 197 1.32 -21.53 3.71
C GLY A 197 0.35 -20.69 2.87
N CYS A 198 0.82 -19.61 2.25
CA CYS A 198 0.01 -18.81 1.35
C CYS A 198 -0.19 -19.54 0.02
N HIS A 199 -1.44 -19.57 -0.47
CA HIS A 199 -1.80 -20.09 -1.78
C HIS A 199 -1.64 -19.05 -2.89
N LEU A 200 -1.74 -17.76 -2.51
CA LEU A 200 -1.52 -16.62 -3.41
C LEU A 200 -0.78 -15.51 -2.66
N ILE A 201 0.26 -14.98 -3.29
CA ILE A 201 0.97 -13.79 -2.80
C ILE A 201 0.90 -12.73 -3.90
N VAL A 202 0.43 -11.54 -3.54
CA VAL A 202 0.43 -10.37 -4.42
C VAL A 202 1.39 -9.35 -3.83
N CYS A 203 2.42 -9.00 -4.59
CA CYS A 203 3.44 -8.02 -4.21
C CYS A 203 3.74 -7.15 -5.44
N ARG A 204 3.13 -5.99 -5.53
CA ARG A 204 3.18 -5.16 -6.73
C ARG A 204 3.69 -3.76 -6.42
N ASN A 205 4.49 -3.21 -7.34
CA ASN A 205 4.99 -1.84 -7.28
C ASN A 205 5.83 -1.51 -6.01
N VAL A 206 6.55 -2.49 -5.48
CA VAL A 206 7.38 -2.35 -4.28
C VAL A 206 8.85 -2.11 -4.64
N LEU A 207 9.31 -2.55 -5.81
CA LEU A 207 10.71 -2.56 -6.25
C LEU A 207 10.97 -1.61 -7.42
#